data_b4b2dae799f7369e7cee8b4a97d3cc37
#
_entry.id   b4b2dae799f7369e7cee8b4a97d3cc37
#
_cell.length_a   1.000
_cell.length_b   1.000
_cell.length_c   1.000
_cell.angle_alpha   90.00
_cell.angle_beta   90.00
_cell.angle_gamma   90.00
#
_symmetry.space_group_name_H-M   'P 1'
#
loop_
_entity.id
_entity.type
_entity.pdbx_description
1 polymer ?
#
loop_
_entity_poly.entity_id
_entity_poly.type
_entity_poly.pdbx_seq_one_letter_code
_entity_poly.pdbx_strand_id
1 'polypeptide(L)'
;MGYSASAGWRLSLQYDYIDQSQLRSGGSAVAPAQVAAINDAGGDQEVEQRTINRYWTLGLGYSPNADWNFSLLVPYIDRSHTTYGAAANPLSSQDLSGATVSDIGDLKFIAAWQGLLPTHALGLQFGVKLPTGDYGGPSASGTAVVGRDPTAFSTGPTSRQPSPGNLLDTSLQAGNGSTDLIVGAYYYQAVSQNFDAFASGQFQSSVMHRLDQPGQDYRPGNQENLSVGLRYEKNPDWVPQLQLNLSHKSADQGALADTTDTAGTVAYLSPGLSVALARGVVAYGFMQVPAYSHLQGYQLFPRWTASAGLSYSF
;
A
#
# COMPACT_ATOMS: atom_id res chain seq x y z
N MET A 1 -5.74 -8.74 12.74
CA MET A 1 -5.89 -10.20 12.81
C MET A 1 -4.93 -10.72 13.86
N GLY A 2 -5.43 -11.37 14.91
CA GLY A 2 -4.59 -12.05 15.89
C GLY A 2 -3.93 -13.27 15.25
N TYR A 3 -2.70 -13.56 15.59
CA TYR A 3 -2.05 -14.80 15.20
C TYR A 3 -2.69 -15.97 15.97
N SER A 4 -2.80 -17.12 15.32
CA SER A 4 -3.33 -18.30 15.99
C SER A 4 -2.35 -18.74 17.10
N ALA A 5 -2.87 -18.94 18.30
CA ALA A 5 -2.11 -19.55 19.38
C ALA A 5 -1.87 -21.07 19.21
N SER A 6 -2.25 -21.66 18.08
CA SER A 6 -2.06 -23.06 17.75
C SER A 6 -0.92 -23.23 16.75
N ALA A 7 -0.13 -24.30 16.94
CA ALA A 7 0.85 -24.73 15.94
C ALA A 7 0.14 -25.14 14.63
N GLY A 8 0.75 -24.91 13.49
CA GLY A 8 0.20 -25.30 12.20
C GLY A 8 0.59 -24.34 11.08
N TRP A 9 0.00 -24.60 9.93
CA TRP A 9 0.16 -23.80 8.73
C TRP A 9 -1.08 -22.96 8.47
N ARG A 10 -0.89 -21.82 7.81
CA ARG A 10 -1.96 -20.96 7.31
C ARG A 10 -1.65 -20.54 5.89
N LEU A 11 -2.60 -20.76 4.99
CA LEU A 11 -2.60 -20.17 3.66
C LEU A 11 -3.65 -19.07 3.60
N SER A 12 -3.34 -17.94 2.99
CA SER A 12 -4.29 -16.83 2.83
C SER A 12 -4.18 -16.20 1.47
N LEU A 13 -5.30 -15.71 0.96
CA LEU A 13 -5.38 -14.87 -0.22
C LEU A 13 -6.18 -13.63 0.13
N GLN A 14 -5.62 -12.46 -0.11
CA GLN A 14 -6.28 -11.17 0.09
C GLN A 14 -6.34 -10.42 -1.24
N TYR A 15 -7.44 -9.75 -1.47
CA TYR A 15 -7.63 -8.81 -2.57
C TYR A 15 -7.94 -7.43 -2.01
N ASP A 16 -7.20 -6.41 -2.47
CA ASP A 16 -7.41 -5.02 -2.11
C ASP A 16 -7.73 -4.22 -3.37
N TYR A 17 -8.78 -3.41 -3.31
CA TYR A 17 -9.21 -2.50 -4.35
C TYR A 17 -9.14 -1.05 -3.87
N ILE A 18 -8.37 -0.22 -4.58
CA ILE A 18 -8.16 1.18 -4.25
C ILE A 18 -8.31 2.00 -5.53
N ASP A 19 -9.35 2.83 -5.59
CA ASP A 19 -9.60 3.77 -6.70
C ASP A 19 -9.33 5.20 -6.23
N GLN A 20 -8.17 5.71 -6.60
CA GLN A 20 -7.72 7.06 -6.31
C GLN A 20 -8.09 7.96 -7.49
N SER A 21 -9.17 8.70 -7.37
CA SER A 21 -9.75 9.53 -8.45
C SER A 21 -10.09 10.96 -8.00
N GLN A 22 -9.61 11.36 -6.84
CA GLN A 22 -9.79 12.69 -6.31
C GLN A 22 -8.43 13.30 -5.96
N LEU A 23 -8.04 14.36 -6.64
CA LEU A 23 -6.90 15.17 -6.21
C LEU A 23 -7.20 15.85 -4.88
N ARG A 24 -6.22 15.82 -3.99
CA ARG A 24 -6.25 16.50 -2.69
C ARG A 24 -4.93 17.20 -2.39
N SER A 25 -5.04 18.29 -1.62
CA SER A 25 -3.90 18.97 -1.00
C SER A 25 -4.26 19.26 0.46
N GLY A 26 -3.39 18.93 1.38
CA GLY A 26 -3.75 18.95 2.79
C GLY A 26 -4.97 18.08 3.09
N GLY A 27 -5.98 18.65 3.71
CA GLY A 27 -7.26 17.98 4.01
C GLY A 27 -8.36 18.21 2.97
N SER A 28 -8.11 18.94 1.88
CA SER A 28 -9.14 19.43 0.96
C SER A 28 -9.04 18.79 -0.42
N ALA A 29 -10.19 18.58 -1.05
CA ALA A 29 -10.24 18.22 -2.47
C ALA A 29 -9.87 19.42 -3.35
N VAL A 30 -9.12 19.15 -4.41
CA VAL A 30 -8.65 20.15 -5.38
C VAL A 30 -9.10 19.74 -6.76
N ALA A 31 -9.62 20.71 -7.56
CA ALA A 31 -9.96 20.42 -8.93
C ALA A 31 -8.70 20.32 -9.82
N PRO A 32 -8.65 19.40 -10.79
CA PRO A 32 -7.51 19.31 -11.72
C PRO A 32 -7.14 20.64 -12.38
N ALA A 33 -8.15 21.44 -12.75
CA ALA A 33 -7.91 22.76 -13.34
C ALA A 33 -7.22 23.76 -12.41
N GLN A 34 -7.36 23.60 -11.08
CA GLN A 34 -6.65 24.43 -10.11
C GLN A 34 -5.16 24.06 -10.03
N VAL A 35 -4.84 22.78 -10.19
CA VAL A 35 -3.44 22.31 -10.26
C VAL A 35 -2.84 22.73 -11.60
N ALA A 36 -3.56 22.58 -12.72
CA ALA A 36 -3.12 23.03 -14.04
C ALA A 36 -2.85 24.54 -14.10
N ALA A 37 -3.56 25.35 -13.30
CA ALA A 37 -3.30 26.80 -13.21
C ALA A 37 -1.90 27.15 -12.70
N ILE A 38 -1.24 26.25 -11.99
CA ILE A 38 0.17 26.39 -11.60
C ILE A 38 1.04 26.37 -12.85
N ASN A 39 0.72 25.50 -13.79
CA ASN A 39 1.42 25.34 -15.06
C ASN A 39 1.14 26.50 -16.03
N ASP A 40 -0.06 27.09 -15.98
CA ASP A 40 -0.37 28.34 -16.69
C ASP A 40 0.57 29.48 -16.27
N ALA A 41 1.02 29.46 -15.03
CA ALA A 41 1.96 30.44 -14.48
C ALA A 41 3.46 30.06 -14.70
N GLY A 42 3.74 29.02 -15.45
CA GLY A 42 5.09 28.53 -15.76
C GLY A 42 5.64 27.54 -14.74
N GLY A 43 4.76 26.93 -13.93
CA GLY A 43 5.12 25.78 -13.08
C GLY A 43 5.20 24.48 -13.87
N ASP A 44 5.60 23.39 -13.16
CA ASP A 44 5.74 22.04 -13.72
C ASP A 44 5.10 21.01 -12.75
N GLN A 45 3.85 21.29 -12.35
CA GLN A 45 3.12 20.44 -11.42
C GLN A 45 2.40 19.32 -12.18
N GLU A 46 2.59 18.09 -11.78
CA GLU A 46 1.82 17.00 -12.34
C GLU A 46 0.33 17.10 -11.97
N VAL A 47 -0.53 16.97 -12.97
CA VAL A 47 -1.99 16.96 -12.84
C VAL A 47 -2.49 15.53 -13.00
N GLU A 48 -2.40 14.76 -11.93
CA GLU A 48 -2.87 13.37 -11.93
C GLU A 48 -4.39 13.27 -12.11
N GLN A 49 -4.84 12.26 -12.86
CA GLN A 49 -6.26 12.03 -13.09
C GLN A 49 -6.81 10.89 -12.24
N ARG A 50 -6.16 9.72 -12.28
CA ARG A 50 -6.66 8.52 -11.61
C ARG A 50 -5.60 7.44 -11.49
N THR A 51 -5.56 6.78 -10.34
CA THR A 51 -4.83 5.53 -10.13
C THR A 51 -5.77 4.47 -9.58
N ILE A 52 -5.87 3.34 -10.28
CA ILE A 52 -6.59 2.16 -9.78
C ILE A 52 -5.56 1.13 -9.39
N ASN A 53 -5.59 0.70 -8.13
CA ASN A 53 -4.77 -0.37 -7.62
C ASN A 53 -5.63 -1.59 -7.30
N ARG A 54 -5.21 -2.76 -7.76
CA ARG A 54 -5.76 -4.06 -7.44
C ARG A 54 -4.60 -4.93 -6.97
N TYR A 55 -4.58 -5.24 -5.69
CA TYR A 55 -3.52 -6.04 -5.11
C TYR A 55 -4.06 -7.41 -4.72
N TRP A 56 -3.36 -8.45 -5.14
CA TRP A 56 -3.57 -9.81 -4.68
C TRP A 56 -2.38 -10.19 -3.81
N THR A 57 -2.61 -10.51 -2.54
CA THR A 57 -1.53 -10.93 -1.64
C THR A 57 -1.75 -12.39 -1.23
N LEU A 58 -0.85 -13.26 -1.67
CA LEU A 58 -0.76 -14.63 -1.17
C LEU A 58 0.07 -14.62 0.10
N GLY A 59 -0.46 -15.20 1.18
CA GLY A 59 0.22 -15.33 2.46
C GLY A 59 0.41 -16.79 2.83
N LEU A 60 1.64 -17.16 3.21
CA LEU A 60 1.96 -18.45 3.81
C LEU A 60 2.46 -18.19 5.23
N GLY A 61 1.77 -18.74 6.22
CA GLY A 61 2.10 -18.65 7.63
C GLY A 61 2.47 -19.99 8.22
N TYR A 62 3.42 -20.02 9.11
CA TYR A 62 3.81 -21.19 9.90
C TYR A 62 4.01 -20.82 11.37
N SER A 63 3.29 -21.50 12.24
CA SER A 63 3.44 -21.41 13.69
C SER A 63 4.02 -22.71 14.22
N PRO A 64 5.31 -22.77 14.60
CA PRO A 64 5.89 -23.99 15.21
C PRO A 64 5.32 -24.28 16.59
N ASN A 65 4.87 -23.25 17.30
CA ASN A 65 4.26 -23.31 18.63
C ASN A 65 3.35 -22.07 18.85
N ALA A 66 2.84 -21.91 20.07
CA ALA A 66 1.97 -20.79 20.43
C ALA A 66 2.70 -19.42 20.43
N ASP A 67 4.03 -19.41 20.60
CA ASP A 67 4.79 -18.15 20.78
C ASP A 67 5.24 -17.53 19.47
N TRP A 68 5.47 -18.33 18.42
CA TRP A 68 6.05 -17.87 17.18
C TRP A 68 5.14 -18.08 15.98
N ASN A 69 5.13 -17.10 15.13
CA ASN A 69 4.55 -17.18 13.79
C ASN A 69 5.51 -16.56 12.76
N PHE A 70 5.73 -17.27 11.67
CA PHE A 70 6.50 -16.81 10.51
C PHE A 70 5.55 -16.68 9.33
N SER A 71 5.64 -15.58 8.61
CA SER A 71 4.78 -15.28 7.46
C SER A 71 5.59 -14.82 6.27
N LEU A 72 5.31 -15.40 5.12
CA LEU A 72 5.76 -14.94 3.80
C LEU A 72 4.56 -14.35 3.07
N LEU A 73 4.70 -13.11 2.58
CA LEU A 73 3.68 -12.41 1.79
C LEU A 73 4.21 -12.17 0.38
N VAL A 74 3.44 -12.59 -0.62
CA VAL A 74 3.75 -12.47 -2.04
C VAL A 74 2.67 -11.61 -2.67
N PRO A 75 2.90 -10.30 -2.89
CA PRO A 75 1.93 -9.45 -3.56
C PRO A 75 2.03 -9.59 -5.08
N TYR A 76 0.89 -9.63 -5.74
CA TYR A 76 0.76 -9.37 -7.18
C TYR A 76 0.04 -8.04 -7.33
N ILE A 77 0.63 -7.14 -8.08
CA ILE A 77 0.20 -5.76 -8.28
C ILE A 77 -0.37 -5.63 -9.68
N ASP A 78 -1.63 -5.24 -9.78
CA ASP A 78 -2.26 -4.78 -11.02
C ASP A 78 -2.68 -3.32 -10.81
N ARG A 79 -1.99 -2.43 -11.48
CA ARG A 79 -2.16 -0.98 -11.35
C ARG A 79 -2.34 -0.35 -12.71
N SER A 80 -3.29 0.58 -12.79
CA SER A 80 -3.42 1.50 -13.92
C SER A 80 -3.36 2.93 -13.42
N HIS A 81 -2.58 3.76 -14.07
CA HIS A 81 -2.42 5.18 -13.76
C HIS A 81 -2.68 6.02 -15.00
N THR A 82 -3.34 7.16 -14.82
CA THR A 82 -3.58 8.17 -15.86
C THR A 82 -3.31 9.56 -15.31
N THR A 83 -2.67 10.39 -16.12
CA THR A 83 -2.28 11.75 -15.78
C THR A 83 -2.38 12.67 -16.99
N TYR A 84 -2.62 13.95 -16.74
CA TYR A 84 -2.44 15.02 -17.72
C TYR A 84 -0.98 15.50 -17.81
N GLY A 85 -0.08 14.93 -16.98
CA GLY A 85 1.28 15.43 -16.84
C GLY A 85 1.30 16.89 -16.38
N ALA A 86 2.25 17.66 -16.81
CA ALA A 86 2.34 19.09 -16.53
C ALA A 86 1.49 19.96 -17.49
N ALA A 87 0.30 19.47 -17.87
CA ALA A 87 -0.57 20.23 -18.77
C ALA A 87 -1.10 21.52 -18.12
N ALA A 88 -1.21 22.56 -18.94
CA ALA A 88 -1.86 23.83 -18.60
C ALA A 88 -3.36 23.79 -18.95
N ASN A 89 -4.13 24.81 -18.55
CA ASN A 89 -5.53 24.92 -18.93
C ASN A 89 -5.73 25.42 -20.39
N PRO A 90 -6.79 24.98 -21.09
CA PRO A 90 -7.80 24.03 -20.63
C PRO A 90 -7.31 22.57 -20.75
N LEU A 91 -7.51 21.77 -19.72
CA LEU A 91 -7.19 20.34 -19.76
C LEU A 91 -8.05 19.62 -20.80
N SER A 92 -7.43 18.77 -21.60
CA SER A 92 -8.05 18.00 -22.66
C SER A 92 -7.82 16.50 -22.48
N SER A 93 -8.74 15.68 -22.97
CA SER A 93 -8.54 14.24 -23.05
C SER A 93 -7.36 13.83 -23.94
N GLN A 94 -6.89 14.75 -24.77
CA GLN A 94 -5.71 14.53 -25.63
C GLN A 94 -4.40 14.68 -24.85
N ASP A 95 -4.42 15.35 -23.70
CA ASP A 95 -3.27 15.51 -22.82
C ASP A 95 -3.09 14.29 -21.90
N LEU A 96 -4.07 13.39 -21.88
CA LEU A 96 -4.02 12.21 -21.03
C LEU A 96 -2.95 11.21 -21.50
N SER A 97 -2.09 10.87 -20.57
CA SER A 97 -1.15 9.78 -20.65
C SER A 97 -1.54 8.68 -19.68
N GLY A 98 -1.14 7.44 -19.96
CA GLY A 98 -1.44 6.33 -19.08
C GLY A 98 -0.34 5.28 -19.02
N ALA A 99 -0.28 4.59 -17.90
CA ALA A 99 0.60 3.46 -17.70
C ALA A 99 -0.12 2.34 -16.95
N THR A 100 0.26 1.11 -17.21
CA THR A 100 -0.21 -0.07 -16.48
C THR A 100 0.97 -0.89 -15.99
N VAL A 101 0.83 -1.46 -14.79
CA VAL A 101 1.82 -2.36 -14.19
C VAL A 101 1.08 -3.59 -13.70
N SER A 102 1.51 -4.77 -14.13
CA SER A 102 0.93 -6.05 -13.72
C SER A 102 2.05 -7.03 -13.46
N ASP A 103 2.52 -7.14 -12.21
CA ASP A 103 3.66 -7.99 -11.84
C ASP A 103 3.65 -8.38 -10.37
N ILE A 104 4.53 -9.34 -10.01
CA ILE A 104 4.82 -9.67 -8.62
C ILE A 104 5.59 -8.50 -8.00
N GLY A 105 5.12 -8.06 -6.84
CA GLY A 105 5.76 -6.98 -6.08
C GLY A 105 6.87 -7.47 -5.15
N ASP A 106 7.24 -6.59 -4.21
CA ASP A 106 8.27 -6.87 -3.22
C ASP A 106 7.78 -7.87 -2.18
N LEU A 107 8.52 -8.97 -2.01
CA LEU A 107 8.22 -9.99 -1.00
C LEU A 107 8.43 -9.45 0.40
N LYS A 108 7.55 -9.82 1.34
CA LYS A 108 7.73 -9.53 2.77
C LYS A 108 7.81 -10.81 3.57
N PHE A 109 8.80 -10.87 4.44
CA PHE A 109 8.94 -11.92 5.45
C PHE A 109 8.78 -11.30 6.84
N ILE A 110 7.91 -11.85 7.67
CA ILE A 110 7.60 -11.33 9.01
C ILE A 110 7.66 -12.47 10.01
N ALA A 111 8.45 -12.30 11.07
CA ALA A 111 8.42 -13.12 12.27
C ALA A 111 7.66 -12.37 13.36
N ALA A 112 6.69 -13.03 13.99
CA ALA A 112 5.96 -12.50 15.12
C ALA A 112 6.22 -13.38 16.35
N TRP A 113 6.52 -12.73 17.49
CA TRP A 113 6.72 -13.37 18.77
C TRP A 113 5.71 -12.86 19.79
N GLN A 114 4.96 -13.77 20.39
CA GLN A 114 3.91 -13.45 21.36
C GLN A 114 4.09 -14.15 22.72
N GLY A 115 5.31 -14.64 23.00
CA GLY A 115 5.63 -15.32 24.24
C GLY A 115 5.92 -14.39 25.43
N LEU A 116 5.77 -13.07 25.28
CA LEU A 116 6.04 -12.11 26.35
C LEU A 116 5.03 -12.22 27.51
N LEU A 117 3.75 -12.46 27.18
CA LEU A 117 2.69 -12.65 28.15
C LEU A 117 2.16 -14.09 28.08
N PRO A 118 1.85 -14.74 29.24
CA PRO A 118 1.25 -16.07 29.22
C PRO A 118 -0.08 -16.17 28.47
N THR A 119 -0.78 -15.05 28.29
CA THR A 119 -2.02 -14.95 27.54
C THR A 119 -1.82 -14.87 26.03
N HIS A 120 -0.58 -14.70 25.55
CA HIS A 120 -0.23 -14.43 24.15
C HIS A 120 -0.95 -13.19 23.56
N ALA A 121 -1.45 -12.30 24.44
CA ALA A 121 -2.21 -11.13 24.03
C ALA A 121 -1.34 -10.03 23.39
N LEU A 122 -0.04 -10.01 23.70
CA LEU A 122 0.93 -9.05 23.15
C LEU A 122 1.90 -9.78 22.24
N GLY A 123 2.04 -9.29 21.01
CA GLY A 123 3.01 -9.80 20.06
C GLY A 123 3.91 -8.69 19.52
N LEU A 124 5.17 -9.03 19.31
CA LEU A 124 6.16 -8.20 18.64
C LEU A 124 6.39 -8.74 17.23
N GLN A 125 6.63 -7.86 16.27
CA GLN A 125 6.85 -8.21 14.87
C GLN A 125 8.18 -7.67 14.39
N PHE A 126 8.90 -8.51 13.66
CA PHE A 126 10.15 -8.18 13.00
C PHE A 126 10.08 -8.71 11.57
N GLY A 127 10.35 -7.88 10.60
CA GLY A 127 10.24 -8.29 9.22
C GLY A 127 11.23 -7.61 8.29
N VAL A 128 11.28 -8.15 7.10
CA VAL A 128 12.05 -7.59 5.99
C VAL A 128 11.21 -7.61 4.73
N LYS A 129 11.22 -6.50 4.00
CA LYS A 129 10.76 -6.43 2.61
C LYS A 129 11.97 -6.55 1.70
N LEU A 130 11.91 -7.42 0.71
CA LEU A 130 12.97 -7.66 -0.27
C LEU A 130 12.60 -7.04 -1.62
N PRO A 131 13.55 -6.40 -2.34
CA PRO A 131 13.33 -5.78 -3.64
C PRO A 131 13.25 -6.84 -4.75
N THR A 132 12.18 -7.60 -4.78
CA THR A 132 11.95 -8.69 -5.73
C THR A 132 11.05 -8.28 -6.88
N GLY A 133 10.23 -7.24 -6.70
CA GLY A 133 9.41 -6.66 -7.75
C GLY A 133 10.24 -5.83 -8.72
N ASP A 134 9.76 -5.68 -9.95
CA ASP A 134 10.40 -4.79 -10.92
C ASP A 134 10.22 -3.33 -10.48
N TYR A 135 11.33 -2.60 -10.40
CA TYR A 135 11.37 -1.23 -9.86
C TYR A 135 11.84 -0.18 -10.87
N GLY A 136 12.16 -0.60 -12.10
CA GLY A 136 12.78 0.26 -13.09
C GLY A 136 14.16 0.75 -12.65
N GLY A 137 14.65 1.77 -13.29
CA GLY A 137 15.95 2.35 -13.04
C GLY A 137 16.87 2.27 -14.23
N PRO A 138 18.04 2.87 -14.16
CA PRO A 138 19.00 2.83 -15.27
C PRO A 138 19.44 1.39 -15.50
N SER A 139 19.16 0.88 -16.69
CA SER A 139 19.78 -0.36 -17.16
C SER A 139 21.28 -0.11 -17.42
N ALA A 140 22.05 -1.19 -17.57
CA ALA A 140 23.46 -1.09 -18.00
C ALA A 140 23.63 -0.34 -19.33
N SER A 141 22.57 -0.18 -20.11
CA SER A 141 22.52 0.62 -21.36
C SER A 141 22.09 2.07 -21.12
N GLY A 142 21.80 2.49 -19.88
CA GLY A 142 21.34 3.84 -19.55
C GLY A 142 19.86 4.10 -19.87
N THR A 143 19.12 3.08 -20.29
CA THR A 143 17.67 3.17 -20.49
C THR A 143 16.98 2.52 -19.30
N ALA A 144 16.17 3.27 -18.58
CA ALA A 144 15.35 2.72 -17.55
C ALA A 144 14.11 2.04 -18.16
N VAL A 145 13.84 0.82 -17.72
CA VAL A 145 12.69 0.03 -18.13
C VAL A 145 11.80 -0.15 -16.91
N VAL A 146 10.53 0.16 -17.06
CA VAL A 146 9.54 0.04 -16.00
C VAL A 146 8.76 -1.25 -16.19
N GLY A 147 8.93 -2.20 -15.27
CA GLY A 147 8.22 -3.49 -15.32
C GLY A 147 8.61 -4.40 -16.48
N ARG A 148 8.07 -5.62 -16.49
CA ARG A 148 8.30 -6.60 -17.56
C ARG A 148 7.60 -6.25 -18.86
N ASP A 149 6.45 -5.59 -18.75
CA ASP A 149 5.69 -5.03 -19.88
C ASP A 149 5.58 -3.52 -19.70
N PRO A 150 6.67 -2.77 -19.96
CA PRO A 150 6.67 -1.34 -19.73
C PRO A 150 5.76 -0.68 -20.77
N THR A 151 4.57 -0.30 -20.35
CA THR A 151 3.84 0.76 -21.03
C THR A 151 4.45 2.07 -20.56
N ALA A 152 5.41 2.58 -21.35
CA ALA A 152 5.90 3.92 -21.13
C ALA A 152 4.74 4.91 -21.19
N PHE A 153 4.79 5.98 -20.38
CA PHE A 153 3.88 7.10 -20.57
C PHE A 153 3.93 7.53 -22.04
N SER A 154 2.77 7.63 -22.65
CA SER A 154 2.66 8.41 -23.88
C SER A 154 2.83 9.87 -23.48
N THR A 155 3.93 10.47 -23.80
CA THR A 155 4.20 11.86 -23.49
C THR A 155 3.69 12.78 -24.57
N GLY A 156 2.96 13.78 -24.11
CA GLY A 156 2.54 14.92 -24.88
C GLY A 156 1.28 14.73 -25.71
N PRO A 157 0.63 15.85 -26.05
CA PRO A 157 -0.70 15.89 -26.66
C PRO A 157 -0.80 15.25 -28.05
N THR A 158 0.30 14.85 -28.64
CA THR A 158 0.33 14.34 -30.02
C THR A 158 0.88 12.91 -30.16
N SER A 159 1.43 12.29 -29.12
CA SER A 159 1.96 10.94 -29.24
C SER A 159 1.35 9.99 -28.21
N ARG A 160 0.39 9.21 -28.69
CA ARG A 160 -0.05 7.98 -28.00
C ARG A 160 1.01 6.86 -28.11
N GLN A 161 2.21 7.20 -28.54
CA GLN A 161 3.33 6.26 -28.68
C GLN A 161 4.17 6.31 -27.39
N PRO A 162 4.57 5.15 -26.85
CA PRO A 162 5.53 5.10 -25.78
C PRO A 162 6.78 5.89 -26.18
N SER A 163 7.18 6.86 -25.39
CA SER A 163 8.43 7.57 -25.61
C SER A 163 9.53 6.86 -24.83
N PRO A 164 10.55 6.30 -25.49
CA PRO A 164 11.72 5.78 -24.79
C PRO A 164 12.35 6.90 -23.97
N GLY A 165 12.43 6.71 -22.66
CA GLY A 165 13.03 7.66 -21.73
C GLY A 165 12.07 8.35 -20.76
N ASN A 166 10.77 8.24 -20.95
CA ASN A 166 9.82 8.67 -19.91
C ASN A 166 9.49 7.52 -18.99
N LEU A 167 9.99 7.63 -17.80
CA LEU A 167 9.84 6.61 -16.77
C LEU A 167 8.52 6.80 -16.05
N LEU A 168 7.83 5.70 -15.80
CA LEU A 168 6.80 5.68 -14.76
C LEU A 168 7.46 5.99 -13.42
N ASP A 169 6.84 6.85 -12.64
CA ASP A 169 7.28 7.14 -11.28
C ASP A 169 7.60 5.84 -10.53
N THR A 170 8.74 5.83 -9.85
CA THR A 170 9.23 4.66 -9.10
C THR A 170 8.22 4.23 -8.04
N SER A 171 7.44 5.14 -7.49
CA SER A 171 6.37 4.86 -6.53
C SER A 171 5.20 4.08 -7.14
N LEU A 172 5.02 4.14 -8.45
CA LEU A 172 3.93 3.48 -9.19
C LEU A 172 4.32 2.10 -9.74
N GLN A 173 5.55 1.68 -9.60
CA GLN A 173 6.05 0.39 -10.09
C GLN A 173 5.66 -0.78 -9.16
N ALA A 174 5.87 -2.01 -9.61
CA ALA A 174 5.56 -3.21 -8.83
C ALA A 174 6.47 -3.35 -7.60
N GLY A 175 7.75 -3.00 -7.75
CA GLY A 175 8.73 -2.88 -6.68
C GLY A 175 9.29 -1.46 -6.61
N ASN A 176 10.08 -1.19 -5.59
CA ASN A 176 10.74 0.10 -5.41
C ASN A 176 12.26 0.00 -5.23
N GLY A 177 12.81 -1.20 -5.42
CA GLY A 177 14.26 -1.44 -5.34
C GLY A 177 14.84 -1.35 -3.92
N SER A 178 14.04 -1.16 -2.87
CA SER A 178 14.54 -1.05 -1.51
C SER A 178 14.38 -2.33 -0.71
N THR A 179 15.38 -2.60 0.16
CA THR A 179 15.23 -3.54 1.28
C THR A 179 14.81 -2.75 2.50
N ASP A 180 13.67 -3.09 3.08
CA ASP A 180 13.13 -2.38 4.23
C ASP A 180 13.11 -3.27 5.45
N LEU A 181 13.41 -2.69 6.62
CA LEU A 181 13.12 -3.31 7.90
C LEU A 181 11.72 -2.94 8.35
N ILE A 182 11.05 -3.92 8.94
CA ILE A 182 9.71 -3.81 9.49
C ILE A 182 9.79 -4.16 10.96
N VAL A 183 9.29 -3.27 11.82
CA VAL A 183 9.09 -3.53 13.24
C VAL A 183 7.67 -3.22 13.62
N GLY A 184 7.09 -3.99 14.53
CA GLY A 184 5.72 -3.75 14.94
C GLY A 184 5.37 -4.44 16.23
N ALA A 185 4.19 -4.13 16.72
CA ALA A 185 3.58 -4.78 17.87
C ALA A 185 2.07 -4.83 17.69
N TYR A 186 1.44 -5.80 18.32
CA TYR A 186 -0.01 -5.86 18.44
C TYR A 186 -0.41 -6.29 19.83
N TYR A 187 -1.57 -5.82 20.23
CA TYR A 187 -2.19 -6.20 21.49
C TYR A 187 -3.65 -6.54 21.26
N TYR A 188 -4.12 -7.59 21.92
CA TYR A 188 -5.48 -8.09 21.83
C TYR A 188 -6.02 -8.41 23.21
N GLN A 189 -7.25 -7.98 23.52
CA GLN A 189 -7.86 -8.23 24.82
C GLN A 189 -9.38 -8.36 24.71
N ALA A 190 -9.94 -9.37 25.37
CA ALA A 190 -11.36 -9.41 25.66
C ALA A 190 -11.72 -8.30 26.66
N VAL A 191 -12.55 -7.35 26.23
CA VAL A 191 -13.02 -6.23 27.06
C VAL A 191 -14.38 -6.49 27.69
N SER A 192 -15.10 -7.47 27.14
CA SER A 192 -16.35 -7.99 27.72
C SER A 192 -16.63 -9.42 27.26
N GLN A 193 -17.75 -10.01 27.65
CA GLN A 193 -18.16 -11.34 27.18
C GLN A 193 -18.40 -11.42 25.67
N ASN A 194 -18.68 -10.29 25.03
CA ASN A 194 -19.04 -10.25 23.59
C ASN A 194 -18.13 -9.34 22.77
N PHE A 195 -17.21 -8.62 23.37
CA PHE A 195 -16.36 -7.67 22.65
C PHE A 195 -14.90 -7.90 22.98
N ASP A 196 -14.12 -7.94 21.93
CA ASP A 196 -12.68 -7.93 21.96
C ASP A 196 -12.15 -6.63 21.36
N ALA A 197 -11.17 -6.03 22.02
CA ALA A 197 -10.44 -4.87 21.52
C ALA A 197 -9.06 -5.30 21.03
N PHE A 198 -8.57 -4.63 20.02
CA PHE A 198 -7.19 -4.79 19.57
C PHE A 198 -6.56 -3.47 19.20
N ALA A 199 -5.24 -3.43 19.28
CA ALA A 199 -4.40 -2.39 18.74
C ALA A 199 -3.20 -3.03 18.04
N SER A 200 -2.77 -2.47 16.93
CA SER A 200 -1.54 -2.88 16.25
C SER A 200 -0.84 -1.67 15.66
N GLY A 201 0.49 -1.66 15.74
CA GLY A 201 1.32 -0.65 15.11
C GLY A 201 2.45 -1.29 14.34
N GLN A 202 2.83 -0.71 13.20
CA GLN A 202 3.94 -1.17 12.38
C GLN A 202 4.68 0.03 11.81
N PHE A 203 6.00 -0.02 11.86
CA PHE A 203 6.92 0.91 11.22
C PHE A 203 7.74 0.16 10.18
N GLN A 204 7.86 0.73 8.98
CA GLN A 204 8.66 0.20 7.88
C GLN A 204 9.60 1.30 7.38
N SER A 205 10.88 1.00 7.25
CA SER A 205 11.91 1.94 6.79
C SER A 205 12.91 1.25 5.86
N SER A 206 13.25 1.92 4.77
CA SER A 206 14.28 1.48 3.84
C SER A 206 15.66 1.58 4.49
N VAL A 207 16.39 0.46 4.52
CA VAL A 207 17.76 0.36 5.04
C VAL A 207 18.80 0.18 3.92
N MET A 208 18.36 -0.32 2.76
CA MET A 208 19.19 -0.45 1.55
C MET A 208 18.30 -0.17 0.34
N HIS A 209 18.87 0.41 -0.70
CA HIS A 209 18.19 0.65 -1.97
C HIS A 209 19.14 0.36 -3.14
N ARG A 210 18.61 -0.20 -4.21
CA ARG A 210 19.36 -0.57 -5.42
C ARG A 210 19.54 0.60 -6.36
N LEU A 211 18.60 1.58 -6.32
CA LEU A 211 18.71 2.83 -7.04
C LEU A 211 19.52 3.79 -6.17
N ASP A 212 20.85 3.72 -6.24
CA ASP A 212 21.78 4.43 -5.37
C ASP A 212 22.81 5.31 -6.12
N GLN A 213 22.69 5.36 -7.46
CA GLN A 213 23.60 6.17 -8.28
C GLN A 213 23.26 7.66 -8.20
N PRO A 214 24.23 8.55 -8.05
CA PRO A 214 23.99 9.99 -8.00
C PRO A 214 23.17 10.48 -9.22
N GLY A 215 22.07 11.20 -8.96
CA GLY A 215 21.15 11.69 -10.00
C GLY A 215 20.16 10.66 -10.54
N GLN A 216 20.20 9.42 -10.04
CA GLN A 216 19.32 8.31 -10.40
C GLN A 216 18.97 7.49 -9.17
N ASP A 217 19.02 8.10 -8.02
CA ASP A 217 18.74 7.51 -6.73
C ASP A 217 17.26 7.64 -6.36
N TYR A 218 16.76 6.62 -5.66
CA TYR A 218 15.42 6.58 -5.11
C TYR A 218 15.40 5.85 -3.77
N ARG A 219 14.75 6.45 -2.80
CA ARG A 219 14.48 5.87 -1.50
C ARG A 219 13.04 6.15 -1.11
N PRO A 220 12.21 5.11 -0.85
CA PRO A 220 10.84 5.31 -0.39
C PRO A 220 10.83 5.93 1.01
N GLY A 221 9.85 6.77 1.27
CA GLY A 221 9.57 7.32 2.58
C GLY A 221 9.23 6.23 3.60
N ASN A 222 9.50 6.51 4.87
CA ASN A 222 9.10 5.62 5.96
C ASN A 222 7.57 5.52 6.03
N GLN A 223 7.08 4.36 6.45
CA GLN A 223 5.65 4.10 6.61
C GLN A 223 5.34 3.70 8.04
N GLU A 224 4.35 4.34 8.60
CA GLU A 224 3.83 4.09 9.94
C GLU A 224 2.35 3.75 9.83
N ASN A 225 1.95 2.62 10.36
CA ASN A 225 0.57 2.18 10.36
C ASN A 225 0.13 1.85 11.79
N LEU A 226 -0.99 2.40 12.21
CA LEU A 226 -1.61 2.12 13.48
C LEU A 226 -3.06 1.71 13.23
N SER A 227 -3.49 0.62 13.82
CA SER A 227 -4.88 0.17 13.78
C SER A 227 -5.38 -0.08 15.21
N VAL A 228 -6.56 0.43 15.52
CA VAL A 228 -7.29 0.08 16.72
C VAL A 228 -8.70 -0.34 16.35
N GLY A 229 -9.27 -1.31 17.05
CA GLY A 229 -10.59 -1.77 16.68
C GLY A 229 -11.28 -2.61 17.75
N LEU A 230 -12.56 -2.85 17.47
CA LEU A 230 -13.43 -3.70 18.25
C LEU A 230 -14.00 -4.81 17.36
N ARG A 231 -14.14 -5.99 17.95
CA ARG A 231 -14.75 -7.17 17.34
C ARG A 231 -15.92 -7.60 18.21
N TYR A 232 -17.03 -7.95 17.58
CA TYR A 232 -18.21 -8.48 18.29
C TYR A 232 -18.24 -9.99 18.17
N GLU A 233 -17.87 -10.69 19.22
CA GLU A 233 -17.57 -12.13 19.26
C GLU A 233 -18.73 -13.00 19.80
N LYS A 234 -19.95 -12.44 19.89
CA LYS A 234 -21.11 -13.21 20.41
C LYS A 234 -21.42 -14.45 19.57
N ASN A 235 -21.21 -14.38 18.26
CA ASN A 235 -21.35 -15.51 17.34
C ASN A 235 -19.99 -15.75 16.67
N PRO A 236 -19.32 -16.89 16.92
CA PRO A 236 -18.01 -17.18 16.33
C PRO A 236 -18.07 -17.46 14.82
N ASP A 237 -19.26 -17.77 14.26
CA ASP A 237 -19.39 -18.03 12.83
C ASP A 237 -19.36 -16.75 12.01
N TRP A 238 -19.72 -15.61 12.59
CA TRP A 238 -19.65 -14.30 11.95
C TRP A 238 -19.35 -13.21 12.97
N VAL A 239 -18.29 -12.48 12.74
CA VAL A 239 -17.72 -11.50 13.68
C VAL A 239 -17.66 -10.15 13.00
N PRO A 240 -18.63 -9.25 13.25
CA PRO A 240 -18.53 -7.86 12.84
C PRO A 240 -17.38 -7.16 13.54
N GLN A 241 -16.74 -6.25 12.83
CA GLN A 241 -15.58 -5.49 13.31
C GLN A 241 -15.70 -4.02 12.91
N LEU A 242 -15.17 -3.15 13.74
CA LEU A 242 -14.98 -1.75 13.42
C LEU A 242 -13.56 -1.35 13.79
N GLN A 243 -12.85 -0.77 12.83
CA GLN A 243 -11.46 -0.36 13.00
C GLN A 243 -11.29 1.13 12.67
N LEU A 244 -10.38 1.78 13.36
CA LEU A 244 -9.77 3.04 12.98
C LEU A 244 -8.33 2.74 12.56
N ASN A 245 -8.01 3.02 11.30
CA ASN A 245 -6.68 2.80 10.73
C ASN A 245 -6.04 4.16 10.45
N LEU A 246 -4.89 4.41 11.04
CA LEU A 246 -4.05 5.58 10.80
C LEU A 246 -2.83 5.14 10.01
N SER A 247 -2.54 5.83 8.91
CA SER A 247 -1.34 5.64 8.11
C SER A 247 -0.62 6.97 7.95
N HIS A 248 0.68 6.95 8.17
CA HIS A 248 1.58 8.05 7.87
C HIS A 248 2.68 7.56 6.93
N LYS A 249 2.99 8.35 5.92
CA LYS A 249 4.14 8.16 5.03
C LYS A 249 4.95 9.46 4.99
N SER A 250 6.25 9.38 5.22
CA SER A 250 7.16 10.50 4.95
C SER A 250 7.45 10.61 3.45
N ALA A 251 7.96 11.76 3.00
CA ALA A 251 8.28 11.97 1.59
C ALA A 251 9.30 10.97 1.06
N ASP A 252 9.13 10.55 -0.17
CA ASP A 252 10.13 9.81 -0.92
C ASP A 252 11.35 10.71 -1.17
N GLN A 253 12.52 10.14 -1.38
CA GLN A 253 13.79 10.83 -1.47
C GLN A 253 14.59 10.36 -2.68
N GLY A 254 15.45 11.22 -3.21
CA GLY A 254 16.33 10.93 -4.34
C GLY A 254 15.90 11.66 -5.61
N ALA A 255 16.76 11.58 -6.62
CA ALA A 255 16.56 12.28 -7.90
C ALA A 255 15.41 11.70 -8.76
N LEU A 256 15.04 10.43 -8.52
CA LEU A 256 13.91 9.77 -9.19
C LEU A 256 12.62 9.81 -8.35
N ALA A 257 12.62 10.52 -7.23
CA ALA A 257 11.47 10.61 -6.36
C ALA A 257 10.71 11.90 -6.57
N ASP A 258 9.38 11.81 -6.54
CA ASP A 258 8.58 12.96 -6.20
C ASP A 258 8.72 13.22 -4.68
N THR A 259 9.48 14.26 -4.34
CA THR A 259 9.76 14.62 -2.96
C THR A 259 8.70 15.55 -2.36
N THR A 260 7.80 16.06 -3.18
CA THR A 260 6.79 17.06 -2.81
C THR A 260 5.41 16.46 -2.62
N ASP A 261 5.03 15.46 -3.42
CA ASP A 261 3.66 14.97 -3.52
C ASP A 261 3.51 13.50 -3.05
N THR A 262 4.38 13.03 -2.11
CA THR A 262 4.38 11.62 -1.66
C THR A 262 4.19 11.43 -0.16
N ALA A 263 4.24 12.50 0.63
CA ALA A 263 4.04 12.42 2.07
C ALA A 263 2.59 12.67 2.48
N GLY A 264 2.17 12.09 3.59
CA GLY A 264 0.85 12.38 4.13
C GLY A 264 0.46 11.53 5.33
N THR A 265 -0.60 11.96 5.98
CA THR A 265 -1.25 11.25 7.08
C THR A 265 -2.72 11.07 6.76
N VAL A 266 -3.22 9.85 6.90
CA VAL A 266 -4.61 9.50 6.61
C VAL A 266 -5.17 8.64 7.73
N ALA A 267 -6.41 8.90 8.12
CA ALA A 267 -7.17 8.02 9.01
C ALA A 267 -8.42 7.50 8.30
N TYR A 268 -8.66 6.21 8.42
CA TYR A 268 -9.81 5.53 7.84
C TYR A 268 -10.68 4.91 8.93
N LEU A 269 -11.99 5.07 8.82
CA LEU A 269 -12.95 4.24 9.53
C LEU A 269 -13.23 3.00 8.67
N SER A 270 -13.11 1.81 9.27
CA SER A 270 -13.12 0.55 8.55
C SER A 270 -14.08 -0.46 9.17
N PRO A 271 -15.39 -0.43 8.83
CA PRO A 271 -16.28 -1.52 9.13
C PRO A 271 -15.89 -2.77 8.35
N GLY A 272 -16.05 -3.93 8.97
CA GLY A 272 -15.75 -5.21 8.38
C GLY A 272 -16.48 -6.37 9.03
N LEU A 273 -16.36 -7.53 8.39
CA LEU A 273 -16.97 -8.78 8.82
C LEU A 273 -15.99 -9.93 8.57
N SER A 274 -15.86 -10.83 9.53
CA SER A 274 -15.25 -12.14 9.34
C SER A 274 -16.29 -13.24 9.47
N VAL A 275 -16.23 -14.24 8.60
CA VAL A 275 -17.17 -15.36 8.55
C VAL A 275 -16.42 -16.67 8.52
N ALA A 276 -16.72 -17.59 9.44
CA ALA A 276 -16.23 -18.95 9.42
C ALA A 276 -17.06 -19.75 8.40
N LEU A 277 -16.44 -20.14 7.27
CA LEU A 277 -17.11 -20.86 6.20
C LEU A 277 -17.07 -22.38 6.42
N ALA A 278 -15.99 -22.87 7.01
CA ALA A 278 -15.78 -24.27 7.36
C ALA A 278 -14.69 -24.37 8.43
N ARG A 279 -14.43 -25.57 8.93
CA ARG A 279 -13.34 -25.79 9.89
C ARG A 279 -12.01 -25.33 9.31
N GLY A 280 -11.37 -24.38 9.96
CA GLY A 280 -10.10 -23.78 9.53
C GLY A 280 -10.21 -22.77 8.38
N VAL A 281 -11.40 -22.57 7.77
CA VAL A 281 -11.61 -21.65 6.64
C VAL A 281 -12.38 -20.42 7.11
N VAL A 282 -11.76 -19.25 6.97
CA VAL A 282 -12.36 -17.96 7.34
C VAL A 282 -12.28 -17.01 6.15
N ALA A 283 -13.43 -16.44 5.77
CA ALA A 283 -13.50 -15.30 4.86
C ALA A 283 -13.63 -14.00 5.66
N TYR A 284 -13.14 -12.91 5.10
CA TYR A 284 -13.33 -11.58 5.69
C TYR A 284 -13.45 -10.51 4.61
N GLY A 285 -14.08 -9.41 4.97
CA GLY A 285 -14.17 -8.23 4.12
C GLY A 285 -14.21 -6.96 4.95
N PHE A 286 -13.58 -5.90 4.43
CA PHE A 286 -13.55 -4.56 5.03
C PHE A 286 -13.79 -3.52 3.95
N MET A 287 -14.49 -2.46 4.31
CA MET A 287 -14.58 -1.23 3.55
C MET A 287 -13.97 -0.11 4.38
N GLN A 288 -13.07 0.67 3.80
CA GLN A 288 -12.44 1.78 4.49
C GLN A 288 -12.92 3.10 3.89
N VAL A 289 -13.38 3.99 4.75
CA VAL A 289 -13.81 5.35 4.38
C VAL A 289 -12.90 6.35 5.06
N PRO A 290 -12.28 7.29 4.32
CA PRO A 290 -11.42 8.31 4.91
C PRO A 290 -12.21 9.17 5.90
N ALA A 291 -11.71 9.24 7.14
CA ALA A 291 -12.21 10.13 8.19
C ALA A 291 -11.34 11.40 8.33
N TYR A 292 -10.06 11.29 7.96
CA TYR A 292 -9.11 12.39 7.99
C TYR A 292 -8.05 12.20 6.90
N SER A 293 -7.58 13.30 6.32
CA SER A 293 -6.39 13.31 5.47
C SER A 293 -5.64 14.62 5.64
N HIS A 294 -4.32 14.54 5.60
CA HIS A 294 -3.42 15.67 5.46
C HIS A 294 -2.27 15.24 4.55
N LEU A 295 -2.37 15.62 3.27
CA LEU A 295 -1.43 15.24 2.22
C LEU A 295 -0.52 16.42 1.91
N GLN A 296 0.76 16.16 1.70
CA GLN A 296 1.71 17.15 1.22
C GLN A 296 1.56 17.28 -0.30
N GLY A 297 1.57 18.52 -0.81
CA GLY A 297 1.42 18.80 -2.23
C GLY A 297 0.06 18.36 -2.81
N TYR A 298 0.04 17.82 -4.03
CA TYR A 298 -1.17 17.44 -4.75
C TYR A 298 -1.14 15.95 -5.08
N GLN A 299 -1.95 15.16 -4.38
CA GLN A 299 -1.93 13.70 -4.49
C GLN A 299 -3.32 13.15 -4.83
N LEU A 300 -3.34 12.06 -5.60
CA LEU A 300 -4.55 11.26 -5.79
C LEU A 300 -4.95 10.55 -4.50
N PHE A 301 -6.23 10.55 -4.24
CA PHE A 301 -6.80 10.03 -3.01
C PHE A 301 -8.06 9.21 -3.26
N PRO A 302 -8.27 8.07 -2.57
CA PRO A 302 -9.47 7.27 -2.70
C PRO A 302 -10.61 7.85 -1.88
N ARG A 303 -11.82 7.77 -2.41
CA ARG A 303 -13.04 8.07 -1.64
C ARG A 303 -13.42 6.93 -0.70
N TRP A 304 -13.04 5.74 -1.04
CA TRP A 304 -13.16 4.52 -0.26
C TRP A 304 -12.19 3.47 -0.79
N THR A 305 -11.86 2.50 0.03
CA THR A 305 -11.12 1.30 -0.38
C THR A 305 -11.83 0.05 0.13
N ALA A 306 -11.60 -1.08 -0.50
CA ALA A 306 -12.15 -2.36 -0.05
C ALA A 306 -11.07 -3.42 -0.01
N SER A 307 -11.19 -4.29 0.99
CA SER A 307 -10.36 -5.48 1.14
C SER A 307 -11.25 -6.70 1.36
N ALA A 308 -10.95 -7.80 0.70
CA ALA A 308 -11.57 -9.09 0.95
C ALA A 308 -10.50 -10.19 0.98
N GLY A 309 -10.72 -11.21 1.79
CA GLY A 309 -9.74 -12.28 1.87
C GLY A 309 -10.33 -13.58 2.36
N LEU A 310 -9.57 -14.64 2.11
CA LEU A 310 -9.82 -16.00 2.54
C LEU A 310 -8.57 -16.55 3.22
N SER A 311 -8.73 -17.25 4.33
CA SER A 311 -7.64 -17.95 4.99
C SER A 311 -8.02 -19.36 5.34
N TYR A 312 -7.05 -20.28 5.23
CA TYR A 312 -7.18 -21.68 5.62
C TYR A 312 -6.05 -22.05 6.57
N SER A 313 -6.42 -22.56 7.75
CA SER A 313 -5.49 -23.02 8.78
C SER A 313 -5.57 -24.56 8.92
N PHE A 314 -4.42 -25.26 8.93
CA PHE A 314 -4.30 -26.72 8.95
C PHE A 314 -3.04 -27.19 9.69
#